data_399b13cb145062ae134e07d1765b0637
#
_entry.id   399b13cb145062ae134e07d1765b0637
#
_cell.length_a   1.000
_cell.length_b   1.000
_cell.length_c   1.000
_cell.angle_alpha   90.00
_cell.angle_beta   90.00
_cell.angle_gamma   90.00
#
_symmetry.space_group_name_H-M   'P 1'
#
loop_
_entity.id
_entity.type
_entity.pdbx_description
1 polymer ?
#
loop_
_entity_poly.entity_id
_entity_poly.type
_entity_poly.pdbx_seq_one_letter_code
_entity_poly.pdbx_strand_id
1 'polypeptide(L)'
;MKQDLVIVVSKYKLWICIIYVMLLSIIFPLAYADEIGGVIDPYSSLLSILFFSDLFYLEILEKRYEVIKLKSKDALIGLVKRRFFIAWLFVELLALVQYSLYLMKVNNNNIGKMDNLSMLIITLIATGVSIAFFGYLTLVLVNITKKIGIGVGIAVLIWFLLNSTIGMNIFKSANIFAFCEFFTKDLDYSWVIGKLIGAIIVLFGMTVFKSSLIYYKNEVKRYDN
;
A
#
# COMPACT_ATOMS: atom_id res chain seq x y z
N MET A 1 1.74 8.10 20.09
CA MET A 1 2.56 8.24 18.86
C MET A 1 3.84 7.41 18.90
N LYS A 2 4.76 7.58 19.87
CA LYS A 2 6.01 6.77 19.89
C LYS A 2 5.75 5.24 19.89
N GLN A 3 4.80 4.76 20.67
CA GLN A 3 4.45 3.33 20.73
C GLN A 3 3.90 2.79 19.41
N ASP A 4 3.03 3.56 18.72
CA ASP A 4 2.49 3.13 17.42
C ASP A 4 3.57 3.05 16.35
N LEU A 5 4.54 3.96 16.38
CA LEU A 5 5.66 3.96 15.45
C LEU A 5 6.54 2.71 15.64
N VAL A 6 6.81 2.30 16.90
CA VAL A 6 7.56 1.09 17.21
C VAL A 6 6.82 -0.18 16.77
N ILE A 7 5.48 -0.19 16.88
CA ILE A 7 4.66 -1.33 16.45
C ILE A 7 4.62 -1.42 14.92
N VAL A 8 4.39 -0.29 14.25
CA VAL A 8 4.28 -0.24 12.78
C VAL A 8 5.63 -0.49 12.11
N VAL A 9 6.69 0.13 12.63
CA VAL A 9 8.06 0.06 12.09
C VAL A 9 8.95 -0.72 13.03
N SER A 10 8.71 -2.03 13.13
CA SER A 10 9.54 -2.92 13.95
C SER A 10 10.94 -3.08 13.32
N LYS A 11 11.95 -3.39 14.14
CA LYS A 11 13.33 -3.62 13.66
C LYS A 11 13.39 -4.68 12.55
N TYR A 12 12.58 -5.72 12.65
CA TYR A 12 12.49 -6.77 11.64
C TYR A 12 11.98 -6.23 10.30
N LYS A 13 10.94 -5.41 10.30
CA LYS A 13 10.40 -4.78 9.09
C LYS A 13 11.42 -3.83 8.44
N LEU A 14 12.20 -3.10 9.24
CA LEU A 14 13.29 -2.26 8.72
C LEU A 14 14.32 -3.08 7.94
N TRP A 15 14.76 -4.22 8.47
CA TRP A 15 15.68 -5.10 7.76
C TRP A 15 15.09 -5.62 6.45
N ILE A 16 13.83 -6.04 6.45
CA ILE A 16 13.14 -6.44 5.22
C ILE A 16 13.15 -5.31 4.20
N CYS A 17 12.88 -4.07 4.62
CA CYS A 17 12.89 -2.92 3.72
C CYS A 17 14.26 -2.68 3.09
N ILE A 18 15.33 -2.72 3.90
CA ILE A 18 16.69 -2.51 3.39
C ILE A 18 17.02 -3.58 2.34
N ILE A 19 16.78 -4.84 2.68
CA ILE A 19 17.01 -5.96 1.74
C ILE A 19 16.15 -5.79 0.49
N TYR A 20 14.88 -5.42 0.63
CA TYR A 20 13.94 -5.24 -0.48
C TYR A 20 14.40 -4.13 -1.44
N VAL A 21 14.75 -2.95 -0.92
CA VAL A 21 15.25 -1.83 -1.72
C VAL A 21 16.54 -2.20 -2.46
N MET A 22 17.45 -2.90 -1.79
CA MET A 22 18.70 -3.37 -2.40
C MET A 22 18.42 -4.39 -3.51
N LEU A 23 17.56 -5.38 -3.26
CA LEU A 23 17.21 -6.40 -4.26
C LEU A 23 16.56 -5.78 -5.49
N LEU A 24 15.58 -4.90 -5.33
CA LEU A 24 14.93 -4.23 -6.46
C LEU A 24 15.94 -3.44 -7.28
N SER A 25 16.85 -2.73 -6.62
CA SER A 25 17.89 -1.95 -7.29
C SER A 25 18.85 -2.83 -8.11
N ILE A 26 19.01 -4.11 -7.78
CA ILE A 26 19.85 -5.06 -8.51
C ILE A 26 19.07 -5.73 -9.64
N ILE A 27 17.82 -6.14 -9.36
CA ILE A 27 16.99 -6.93 -10.30
C ILE A 27 16.55 -6.07 -11.49
N PHE A 28 16.25 -4.78 -11.27
CA PHE A 28 15.76 -3.87 -12.30
C PHE A 28 16.85 -2.86 -12.71
N PRO A 29 17.69 -3.17 -13.69
CA PRO A 29 18.60 -2.21 -14.30
C PRO A 29 17.79 -1.29 -15.23
N LEU A 30 17.42 -0.11 -14.74
CA LEU A 30 16.66 0.89 -15.51
C LEU A 30 17.62 1.69 -16.39
N ALA A 31 17.24 1.87 -17.65
CA ALA A 31 18.00 2.66 -18.62
C ALA A 31 17.53 4.11 -18.69
N TYR A 32 16.22 4.35 -18.47
CA TYR A 32 15.57 5.64 -18.63
C TYR A 32 14.87 6.09 -17.35
N ALA A 33 14.81 7.41 -17.13
CA ALA A 33 14.18 7.99 -15.94
C ALA A 33 12.65 7.80 -15.91
N ASP A 34 12.02 7.72 -17.07
CA ASP A 34 10.58 7.50 -17.24
C ASP A 34 10.15 6.06 -16.85
N GLU A 35 11.07 5.09 -16.88
CA GLU A 35 10.80 3.72 -16.46
C GLU A 35 10.73 3.54 -14.93
N ILE A 36 11.30 4.51 -14.17
CA ILE A 36 11.41 4.41 -12.70
C ILE A 36 10.03 4.23 -12.05
N GLY A 37 9.03 5.00 -12.49
CA GLY A 37 7.67 4.90 -11.98
C GLY A 37 7.05 3.53 -12.19
N GLY A 38 7.38 2.87 -13.31
CA GLY A 38 6.91 1.54 -13.67
C GLY A 38 7.37 0.43 -12.72
N VAL A 39 8.51 0.63 -12.08
CA VAL A 39 9.02 -0.30 -11.07
C VAL A 39 8.53 0.08 -9.68
N ILE A 40 8.60 1.36 -9.32
CA ILE A 40 8.29 1.79 -7.95
C ILE A 40 6.82 1.57 -7.60
N ASP A 41 5.88 1.92 -8.49
CA ASP A 41 4.45 1.86 -8.22
C ASP A 41 3.97 0.43 -7.85
N PRO A 42 4.19 -0.63 -8.66
CA PRO A 42 3.76 -1.96 -8.30
C PRO A 42 4.55 -2.55 -7.11
N TYR A 43 5.86 -2.35 -7.07
CA TYR A 43 6.67 -3.01 -6.04
C TYR A 43 6.55 -2.35 -4.66
N SER A 44 6.37 -1.03 -4.57
CA SER A 44 6.03 -0.38 -3.30
C SER A 44 4.66 -0.82 -2.78
N SER A 45 3.71 -1.08 -3.68
CA SER A 45 2.41 -1.65 -3.34
C SER A 45 2.53 -3.08 -2.78
N LEU A 46 3.42 -3.90 -3.34
CA LEU A 46 3.70 -5.24 -2.80
C LEU A 46 4.29 -5.15 -1.39
N LEU A 47 5.21 -4.21 -1.15
CA LEU A 47 5.77 -3.98 0.18
C LEU A 47 4.69 -3.53 1.17
N SER A 48 3.72 -2.71 0.73
CA SER A 48 2.60 -2.28 1.57
C SER A 48 1.78 -3.46 2.07
N ILE A 49 1.56 -4.51 1.28
CA ILE A 49 0.83 -5.71 1.69
C ILE A 49 1.45 -6.31 2.96
N LEU A 50 2.78 -6.39 3.03
CA LEU A 50 3.48 -6.91 4.20
C LEU A 50 3.36 -5.98 5.41
N PHE A 51 3.48 -4.65 5.19
CA PHE A 51 3.44 -3.67 6.28
C PHE A 51 2.07 -3.54 6.93
N PHE A 52 1.00 -3.67 6.15
CA PHE A 52 -0.35 -3.47 6.64
C PHE A 52 -1.00 -4.75 7.20
N SER A 53 -0.37 -5.91 6.99
CA SER A 53 -0.93 -7.21 7.36
C SER A 53 -1.16 -7.39 8.86
N ASP A 54 -0.31 -6.83 9.70
CA ASP A 54 -0.34 -7.01 11.17
C ASP A 54 -0.83 -5.79 11.95
N LEU A 55 -1.17 -4.68 11.28
CA LEU A 55 -1.51 -3.41 11.93
C LEU A 55 -2.63 -3.51 12.99
N PHE A 56 -3.57 -4.39 12.79
CA PHE A 56 -4.69 -4.59 13.69
C PHE A 56 -4.80 -6.02 14.23
N TYR A 57 -4.20 -6.99 13.53
CA TYR A 57 -4.32 -8.41 13.87
C TYR A 57 -3.75 -8.74 15.26
N LEU A 58 -2.65 -8.12 15.65
CA LEU A 58 -2.03 -8.29 16.97
C LEU A 58 -2.95 -7.85 18.10
N GLU A 59 -3.72 -6.77 17.90
CA GLU A 59 -4.68 -6.30 18.89
C GLU A 59 -5.86 -7.27 19.06
N ILE A 60 -6.22 -7.99 17.99
CA ILE A 60 -7.27 -9.03 18.04
C ILE A 60 -6.74 -10.26 18.79
N LEU A 61 -5.54 -10.74 18.44
CA LEU A 61 -4.94 -11.93 19.06
C LEU A 61 -4.74 -11.78 20.57
N GLU A 62 -4.24 -10.62 20.99
CA GLU A 62 -3.93 -10.36 22.39
C GLU A 62 -5.15 -9.86 23.20
N LYS A 63 -6.35 -9.87 22.59
CA LYS A 63 -7.60 -9.32 23.16
C LYS A 63 -7.49 -7.88 23.67
N ARG A 64 -6.43 -7.16 23.31
CA ARG A 64 -6.22 -5.75 23.67
C ARG A 64 -7.31 -4.84 23.11
N TYR A 65 -7.93 -5.24 22.00
CA TYR A 65 -9.05 -4.50 21.42
C TYR A 65 -10.22 -4.37 22.40
N GLU A 66 -10.45 -5.33 23.30
CA GLU A 66 -11.51 -5.27 24.31
C GLU A 66 -11.27 -4.12 25.30
N VAL A 67 -10.01 -4.00 25.78
CA VAL A 67 -9.62 -2.91 26.70
C VAL A 67 -9.72 -1.55 26.03
N ILE A 68 -9.29 -1.44 24.78
CA ILE A 68 -9.37 -0.20 24.01
C ILE A 68 -10.84 0.19 23.75
N LYS A 69 -11.70 -0.79 23.50
CA LYS A 69 -13.13 -0.65 23.27
C LYS A 69 -13.90 -0.19 24.51
N LEU A 70 -13.46 -0.60 25.69
CA LEU A 70 -14.03 -0.13 26.98
C LEU A 70 -13.81 1.37 27.15
N LYS A 71 -12.71 1.91 26.63
CA LYS A 71 -12.39 3.35 26.71
C LYS A 71 -13.27 4.21 25.81
N SER A 72 -13.40 3.89 24.52
CA SER A 72 -14.41 4.42 23.58
C SER A 72 -14.32 3.68 22.22
N LYS A 73 -15.47 3.61 21.49
CA LYS A 73 -15.49 3.03 20.14
C LYS A 73 -14.67 3.84 19.14
N ASP A 74 -14.66 5.15 19.27
CA ASP A 74 -13.92 6.06 18.40
C ASP A 74 -12.41 5.98 18.64
N ALA A 75 -11.97 5.58 19.83
CA ALA A 75 -10.55 5.39 20.14
C ALA A 75 -9.94 4.25 19.30
N LEU A 76 -10.66 3.15 19.09
CA LEU A 76 -10.18 2.02 18.27
C LEU A 76 -9.99 2.44 16.80
N ILE A 77 -10.98 3.14 16.25
CA ILE A 77 -10.94 3.62 14.86
C ILE A 77 -9.83 4.63 14.70
N GLY A 78 -9.67 5.54 15.64
CA GLY A 78 -8.58 6.50 15.67
C GLY A 78 -7.20 5.83 15.70
N LEU A 79 -7.07 4.73 16.44
CA LEU A 79 -5.83 3.95 16.51
C LEU A 79 -5.51 3.30 15.15
N VAL A 80 -6.49 2.63 14.52
CA VAL A 80 -6.29 1.99 13.21
C VAL A 80 -5.93 3.03 12.16
N LYS A 81 -6.66 4.15 12.07
CA LYS A 81 -6.37 5.23 11.11
C LYS A 81 -4.98 5.80 11.31
N ARG A 82 -4.57 6.05 12.55
CA ARG A 82 -3.25 6.59 12.86
C ARG A 82 -2.13 5.63 12.47
N ARG A 83 -2.27 4.34 12.79
CA ARG A 83 -1.29 3.32 12.39
C ARG A 83 -1.24 3.13 10.89
N PHE A 84 -2.41 3.14 10.23
CA PHE A 84 -2.51 3.11 8.77
C PHE A 84 -1.73 4.27 8.15
N PHE A 85 -1.95 5.49 8.64
CA PHE A 85 -1.26 6.67 8.12
C PHE A 85 0.26 6.59 8.33
N ILE A 86 0.71 6.12 9.51
CA ILE A 86 2.14 5.93 9.79
C ILE A 86 2.76 4.90 8.83
N ALA A 87 2.09 3.77 8.61
CA ALA A 87 2.56 2.74 7.68
C ALA A 87 2.61 3.24 6.24
N TRP A 88 1.58 3.95 5.81
CA TRP A 88 1.50 4.56 4.49
C TRP A 88 2.65 5.54 4.27
N LEU A 89 2.85 6.48 5.19
CA LEU A 89 3.90 7.48 5.09
C LEU A 89 5.29 6.83 5.10
N PHE A 90 5.49 5.78 5.89
CA PHE A 90 6.75 5.06 5.94
C PHE A 90 7.09 4.36 4.61
N VAL A 91 6.12 3.65 4.00
CA VAL A 91 6.33 2.99 2.70
C VAL A 91 6.51 4.01 1.59
N GLU A 92 5.82 5.15 1.65
CA GLU A 92 6.00 6.26 0.71
C GLU A 92 7.40 6.88 0.79
N LEU A 93 7.93 7.07 2.00
CA LEU A 93 9.31 7.51 2.19
C LEU A 93 10.33 6.51 1.61
N LEU A 94 10.05 5.21 1.71
CA LEU A 94 10.90 4.19 1.07
C LEU A 94 10.83 4.27 -0.45
N ALA A 95 9.66 4.52 -1.02
CA ALA A 95 9.49 4.73 -2.46
C ALA A 95 10.29 5.96 -2.94
N LEU A 96 10.31 7.04 -2.16
CA LEU A 96 11.12 8.23 -2.44
C LEU A 96 12.62 7.90 -2.40
N VAL A 97 13.09 7.16 -1.39
CA VAL A 97 14.49 6.72 -1.30
C VAL A 97 14.85 5.88 -2.51
N GLN A 98 13.99 4.94 -2.88
CA GLN A 98 14.21 4.06 -4.03
C GLN A 98 14.24 4.83 -5.35
N TYR A 99 13.36 5.81 -5.53
CA TYR A 99 13.36 6.71 -6.69
C TYR A 99 14.70 7.45 -6.80
N SER A 100 15.19 7.99 -5.68
CA SER A 100 16.47 8.70 -5.64
C SER A 100 17.65 7.80 -6.01
N LEU A 101 17.65 6.53 -5.54
CA LEU A 101 18.66 5.55 -5.89
C LEU A 101 18.67 5.20 -7.37
N TYR A 102 17.49 5.08 -7.99
CA TYR A 102 17.39 4.84 -9.43
C TYR A 102 17.85 6.05 -10.23
N LEU A 103 17.47 7.27 -9.84
CA LEU A 103 17.96 8.49 -10.51
C LEU A 103 19.48 8.60 -10.52
N MET A 104 20.15 8.17 -9.45
CA MET A 104 21.62 8.17 -9.39
C MET A 104 22.25 7.16 -10.36
N LYS A 105 21.52 6.11 -10.73
CA LYS A 105 22.01 5.06 -11.65
C LYS A 105 21.72 5.37 -13.11
N VAL A 106 20.62 6.08 -13.38
CA VAL A 106 20.25 6.46 -14.74
C VAL A 106 21.21 7.52 -15.26
N ASN A 107 21.77 7.29 -16.43
CA ASN A 107 22.71 8.20 -17.04
C ASN A 107 22.03 9.54 -17.41
N ASN A 108 22.58 10.67 -16.98
CA ASN A 108 22.00 12.01 -17.17
C ASN A 108 21.74 12.40 -18.65
N ASN A 109 22.28 11.64 -19.60
CA ASN A 109 22.05 11.88 -21.03
C ASN A 109 20.70 11.35 -21.54
N ASN A 110 20.00 10.58 -20.74
CA ASN A 110 18.68 9.99 -21.08
C ASN A 110 17.56 10.69 -20.30
N ILE A 111 17.53 12.02 -20.40
CA ILE A 111 16.44 12.82 -19.83
C ILE A 111 15.17 12.53 -20.63
N GLY A 112 14.15 12.02 -19.95
CA GLY A 112 12.84 11.78 -20.53
C GLY A 112 12.16 13.07 -21.02
N LYS A 113 10.95 12.94 -21.57
CA LYS A 113 10.15 14.05 -22.10
C LYS A 113 9.74 15.10 -21.05
N MET A 114 9.87 14.79 -19.76
CA MET A 114 9.51 15.68 -18.65
C MET A 114 10.69 16.00 -17.73
N ASP A 115 10.56 17.12 -17.03
CA ASP A 115 11.49 17.51 -15.97
C ASP A 115 11.50 16.46 -14.83
N ASN A 116 12.70 16.12 -14.36
CA ASN A 116 12.89 15.07 -13.33
C ASN A 116 12.09 15.31 -12.04
N LEU A 117 11.91 16.58 -11.65
CA LEU A 117 11.12 16.94 -10.46
C LEU A 117 9.64 16.66 -10.65
N SER A 118 9.10 17.00 -11.82
CA SER A 118 7.69 16.73 -12.17
C SER A 118 7.42 15.24 -12.23
N MET A 119 8.33 14.46 -12.80
CA MET A 119 8.24 12.99 -12.83
C MET A 119 8.25 12.38 -11.43
N LEU A 120 9.13 12.86 -10.55
CA LEU A 120 9.18 12.42 -9.15
C LEU A 120 7.85 12.67 -8.44
N ILE A 121 7.31 13.89 -8.54
CA ILE A 121 6.05 14.26 -7.86
C ILE A 121 4.89 13.40 -8.36
N ILE A 122 4.76 13.24 -9.69
CA ILE A 122 3.69 12.43 -10.28
C ILE A 122 3.82 10.97 -9.86
N THR A 123 5.03 10.42 -9.90
CA THR A 123 5.31 9.05 -9.47
C THR A 123 4.95 8.84 -8.00
N LEU A 124 5.34 9.74 -7.11
CA LEU A 124 5.00 9.63 -5.68
C LEU A 124 3.49 9.71 -5.45
N ILE A 125 2.78 10.64 -6.12
CA ILE A 125 1.32 10.71 -5.99
C ILE A 125 0.67 9.40 -6.47
N ALA A 126 1.09 8.88 -7.63
CA ALA A 126 0.57 7.63 -8.17
C ALA A 126 0.84 6.45 -7.25
N THR A 127 2.08 6.33 -6.77
CA THR A 127 2.53 5.26 -5.86
C THR A 127 1.83 5.34 -4.51
N GLY A 128 1.65 6.54 -3.96
CA GLY A 128 0.96 6.74 -2.69
C GLY A 128 -0.49 6.22 -2.70
N VAL A 129 -1.19 6.37 -3.83
CA VAL A 129 -2.54 5.81 -4.00
C VAL A 129 -2.49 4.28 -4.04
N SER A 130 -1.54 3.70 -4.76
CA SER A 130 -1.40 2.23 -4.85
C SER A 130 -1.03 1.62 -3.51
N ILE A 131 -0.10 2.23 -2.76
CA ILE A 131 0.26 1.83 -1.39
C ILE A 131 -0.97 1.86 -0.48
N ALA A 132 -1.75 2.93 -0.53
CA ALA A 132 -2.96 3.06 0.27
C ALA A 132 -4.01 2.00 -0.08
N PHE A 133 -4.21 1.73 -1.38
CA PHE A 133 -5.17 0.73 -1.86
C PHE A 133 -4.79 -0.68 -1.41
N PHE A 134 -3.57 -1.13 -1.67
CA PHE A 134 -3.13 -2.47 -1.29
C PHE A 134 -2.98 -2.62 0.22
N GLY A 135 -2.55 -1.58 0.91
CA GLY A 135 -2.52 -1.54 2.36
C GLY A 135 -3.91 -1.70 2.97
N TYR A 136 -4.90 -0.95 2.46
CA TYR A 136 -6.29 -1.06 2.89
C TYR A 136 -6.88 -2.44 2.55
N LEU A 137 -6.67 -2.93 1.32
CA LEU A 137 -7.12 -4.25 0.88
C LEU A 137 -6.61 -5.35 1.80
N THR A 138 -5.31 -5.32 2.11
CA THR A 138 -4.68 -6.30 3.00
C THR A 138 -5.27 -6.25 4.41
N LEU A 139 -5.43 -5.05 4.97
CA LEU A 139 -6.03 -4.85 6.27
C LEU A 139 -7.44 -5.44 6.35
N VAL A 140 -8.27 -5.23 5.31
CA VAL A 140 -9.62 -5.78 5.23
C VAL A 140 -9.60 -7.30 5.10
N LEU A 141 -8.77 -7.84 4.20
CA LEU A 141 -8.68 -9.28 3.95
C LEU A 141 -8.19 -10.05 5.19
N VAL A 142 -7.17 -9.56 5.88
CA VAL A 142 -6.69 -10.15 7.13
C VAL A 142 -7.77 -10.10 8.21
N ASN A 143 -8.52 -9.01 8.29
CA ASN A 143 -9.59 -8.88 9.26
C ASN A 143 -10.79 -9.82 8.99
N ILE A 144 -11.15 -10.03 7.72
CA ILE A 144 -12.21 -10.96 7.31
C ILE A 144 -11.78 -12.41 7.54
N THR A 145 -10.59 -12.77 7.10
CA THR A 145 -10.08 -14.16 7.17
C THR A 145 -9.61 -14.54 8.56
N LYS A 146 -9.35 -13.57 9.43
CA LYS A 146 -8.78 -13.75 10.78
C LYS A 146 -7.44 -14.52 10.78
N LYS A 147 -6.76 -14.57 9.64
CA LYS A 147 -5.47 -15.25 9.44
C LYS A 147 -4.59 -14.39 8.54
N ILE A 148 -3.43 -13.94 9.06
CA ILE A 148 -2.49 -13.10 8.31
C ILE A 148 -2.10 -13.77 6.99
N GLY A 149 -1.67 -15.04 7.04
CA GLY A 149 -1.19 -15.74 5.85
C GLY A 149 -2.22 -15.83 4.72
N ILE A 150 -3.50 -16.06 5.06
CA ILE A 150 -4.57 -16.14 4.06
C ILE A 150 -4.87 -14.74 3.50
N GLY A 151 -4.99 -13.73 4.36
CA GLY A 151 -5.28 -12.37 3.93
C GLY A 151 -4.17 -11.79 3.03
N VAL A 152 -2.91 -12.00 3.42
CA VAL A 152 -1.74 -11.61 2.62
C VAL A 152 -1.70 -12.38 1.30
N GLY A 153 -1.92 -13.70 1.32
CA GLY A 153 -1.93 -14.53 0.11
C GLY A 153 -2.95 -14.05 -0.92
N ILE A 154 -4.18 -13.75 -0.49
CA ILE A 154 -5.23 -13.23 -1.38
C ILE A 154 -4.82 -11.83 -1.90
N ALA A 155 -4.28 -10.94 -1.07
CA ALA A 155 -3.84 -9.61 -1.49
C ALA A 155 -2.73 -9.70 -2.54
N VAL A 156 -1.76 -10.61 -2.38
CA VAL A 156 -0.68 -10.87 -3.35
C VAL A 156 -1.24 -11.43 -4.65
N LEU A 157 -2.21 -12.34 -4.61
CA LEU A 157 -2.86 -12.85 -5.82
C LEU A 157 -3.58 -11.74 -6.60
N ILE A 158 -4.29 -10.84 -5.92
CA ILE A 158 -4.92 -9.67 -6.54
C ILE A 158 -3.86 -8.74 -7.13
N TRP A 159 -2.74 -8.52 -6.42
CA TRP A 159 -1.62 -7.74 -6.91
C TRP A 159 -1.04 -8.35 -8.19
N PHE A 160 -0.78 -9.66 -8.22
CA PHE A 160 -0.31 -10.38 -9.41
C PHE A 160 -1.27 -10.23 -10.59
N LEU A 161 -2.56 -10.40 -10.35
CA LEU A 161 -3.59 -10.26 -11.38
C LEU A 161 -3.58 -8.86 -11.99
N LEU A 162 -3.57 -7.82 -11.15
CA LEU A 162 -3.60 -6.43 -11.63
C LEU A 162 -2.27 -6.00 -12.28
N ASN A 163 -1.13 -6.57 -11.85
CA ASN A 163 0.18 -6.28 -12.43
C ASN A 163 0.50 -7.15 -13.65
N SER A 164 -0.36 -8.10 -14.01
CA SER A 164 -0.17 -8.97 -15.17
C SER A 164 -0.66 -8.31 -16.46
N THR A 165 -0.15 -8.77 -17.60
CA THR A 165 -0.64 -8.38 -18.93
C THR A 165 -2.13 -8.66 -19.11
N ILE A 166 -2.65 -9.73 -18.49
CA ILE A 166 -4.07 -10.05 -18.48
C ILE A 166 -4.87 -8.97 -17.75
N GLY A 167 -4.43 -8.58 -16.55
CA GLY A 167 -5.06 -7.52 -15.77
C GLY A 167 -5.02 -6.17 -16.50
N MET A 168 -3.90 -5.84 -17.15
CA MET A 168 -3.77 -4.61 -17.94
C MET A 168 -4.73 -4.62 -19.13
N ASN A 169 -4.87 -5.73 -19.84
CA ASN A 169 -5.78 -5.84 -20.98
C ASN A 169 -7.27 -5.77 -20.60
N ILE A 170 -7.65 -6.35 -19.43
CA ILE A 170 -9.04 -6.35 -18.95
C ILE A 170 -9.43 -4.97 -18.43
N PHE A 171 -8.63 -4.40 -17.54
CA PHE A 171 -8.97 -3.16 -16.83
C PHE A 171 -8.50 -1.90 -17.55
N LYS A 172 -7.52 -1.99 -18.44
CA LYS A 172 -6.96 -0.86 -19.21
C LYS A 172 -6.66 0.34 -18.29
N SER A 173 -7.18 1.51 -18.63
CA SER A 173 -7.00 2.75 -17.84
C SER A 173 -7.61 2.70 -16.43
N ALA A 174 -8.54 1.78 -16.16
CA ALA A 174 -9.10 1.56 -14.82
C ALA A 174 -8.19 0.70 -13.93
N ASN A 175 -7.11 0.10 -14.48
CA ASN A 175 -6.13 -0.63 -13.68
C ASN A 175 -5.35 0.34 -12.80
N ILE A 176 -5.15 -0.04 -11.53
CA ILE A 176 -4.39 0.80 -10.59
C ILE A 176 -2.92 0.96 -10.99
N PHE A 177 -2.37 0.01 -11.76
CA PHE A 177 -1.00 0.05 -12.30
C PHE A 177 -0.92 0.60 -13.73
N ALA A 178 -2.01 1.14 -14.28
CA ALA A 178 -2.03 1.73 -15.62
C ALA A 178 -1.02 2.88 -15.80
N PHE A 179 -0.58 3.52 -14.70
CA PHE A 179 0.44 4.56 -14.69
C PHE A 179 1.70 4.15 -15.47
N CYS A 180 2.18 2.92 -15.26
CA CYS A 180 3.39 2.43 -15.89
C CYS A 180 3.30 2.33 -17.41
N GLU A 181 2.14 2.00 -17.95
CA GLU A 181 1.97 1.76 -19.38
C GLU A 181 1.61 3.03 -20.16
N PHE A 182 0.71 3.84 -19.62
CA PHE A 182 0.17 4.98 -20.33
C PHE A 182 1.04 6.24 -20.20
N PHE A 183 1.60 6.46 -19.01
CA PHE A 183 2.35 7.69 -18.76
C PHE A 183 3.74 7.68 -19.41
N THR A 184 4.44 6.55 -19.37
CA THR A 184 5.81 6.45 -19.87
C THR A 184 5.88 6.48 -21.40
N LYS A 185 4.88 5.92 -22.10
CA LYS A 185 4.91 5.81 -23.56
C LYS A 185 4.47 7.10 -24.26
N ASP A 186 3.30 7.65 -23.88
CA ASP A 186 2.61 8.69 -24.67
C ASP A 186 2.24 9.95 -23.86
N LEU A 187 2.67 10.07 -22.59
CA LEU A 187 2.21 11.10 -21.64
C LEU A 187 0.68 11.14 -21.52
N ASP A 188 0.04 9.97 -21.68
CA ASP A 188 -1.40 9.85 -21.55
C ASP A 188 -1.80 9.81 -20.07
N TYR A 189 -2.69 10.70 -19.67
CA TYR A 189 -3.18 10.82 -18.28
C TYR A 189 -4.40 9.91 -18.00
N SER A 190 -4.77 9.01 -18.89
CA SER A 190 -5.91 8.09 -18.68
C SER A 190 -5.72 7.18 -17.46
N TRP A 191 -4.48 6.90 -17.06
CA TRP A 191 -4.12 6.17 -15.84
C TRP A 191 -4.71 6.77 -14.55
N VAL A 192 -5.02 8.06 -14.55
CA VAL A 192 -5.60 8.76 -13.38
C VAL A 192 -6.93 8.13 -12.99
N ILE A 193 -7.68 7.55 -13.94
CA ILE A 193 -8.95 6.87 -13.69
C ILE A 193 -8.76 5.71 -12.70
N GLY A 194 -7.77 4.85 -12.95
CA GLY A 194 -7.46 3.71 -12.06
C GLY A 194 -7.06 4.17 -10.65
N LYS A 195 -6.26 5.24 -10.56
CA LYS A 195 -5.87 5.81 -9.26
C LYS A 195 -7.04 6.45 -8.53
N LEU A 196 -7.93 7.16 -9.22
CA LEU A 196 -9.15 7.71 -8.63
C LEU A 196 -10.06 6.61 -8.09
N ILE A 197 -10.28 5.54 -8.85
CA ILE A 197 -11.05 4.38 -8.38
C ILE A 197 -10.41 3.80 -7.12
N GLY A 198 -9.11 3.57 -7.11
CA GLY A 198 -8.37 3.10 -5.94
C GLY A 198 -8.53 4.01 -4.72
N ALA A 199 -8.37 5.32 -4.91
CA ALA A 199 -8.53 6.31 -3.84
C ALA A 199 -9.97 6.33 -3.27
N ILE A 200 -10.99 6.27 -4.14
CA ILE A 200 -12.41 6.22 -3.73
C ILE A 200 -12.66 4.96 -2.90
N ILE A 201 -12.15 3.79 -3.32
CA ILE A 201 -12.30 2.53 -2.59
C ILE A 201 -11.68 2.65 -1.19
N VAL A 202 -10.49 3.25 -1.05
CA VAL A 202 -9.84 3.44 0.24
C VAL A 202 -10.64 4.39 1.13
N LEU A 203 -11.05 5.55 0.61
CA LEU A 203 -11.79 6.56 1.36
C LEU A 203 -13.15 6.03 1.83
N PHE A 204 -13.92 5.45 0.91
CA PHE A 204 -15.21 4.85 1.23
C PHE A 204 -15.05 3.64 2.16
N GLY A 205 -14.09 2.78 1.87
CA GLY A 205 -13.80 1.60 2.65
C GLY A 205 -13.42 1.91 4.10
N MET A 206 -12.61 2.95 4.33
CA MET A 206 -12.26 3.40 5.69
C MET A 206 -13.48 3.89 6.48
N THR A 207 -14.52 4.39 5.82
CA THR A 207 -15.78 4.75 6.49
C THR A 207 -16.62 3.53 6.81
N VAL A 208 -16.69 2.55 5.89
CA VAL A 208 -17.42 1.29 6.07
C VAL A 208 -16.73 0.36 7.08
N PHE A 209 -15.42 0.36 7.13
CA PHE A 209 -14.65 -0.41 8.12
C PHE A 209 -15.06 -0.07 9.56
N LYS A 210 -15.53 1.16 9.79
CA LYS A 210 -16.18 1.58 11.05
C LYS A 210 -17.38 0.69 11.38
N SER A 211 -18.21 0.34 10.42
CA SER A 211 -19.42 -0.44 10.63
C SER A 211 -19.14 -1.93 10.87
N SER A 212 -18.15 -2.51 10.19
CA SER A 212 -17.81 -3.93 10.33
C SER A 212 -17.20 -4.27 11.69
N LEU A 213 -16.39 -3.36 12.27
CA LEU A 213 -15.90 -3.47 13.65
C LEU A 213 -17.05 -3.43 14.68
N ILE A 214 -18.18 -2.80 14.35
CA ILE A 214 -19.37 -2.73 15.20
C ILE A 214 -20.17 -4.04 15.14
N TYR A 215 -20.25 -4.68 13.98
CA TYR A 215 -20.99 -5.93 13.79
C TYR A 215 -20.38 -7.09 14.62
N TYR A 216 -19.09 -7.12 14.75
CA TYR A 216 -18.36 -8.10 15.58
C TYR A 216 -18.81 -8.09 17.07
N LYS A 217 -19.35 -6.97 17.54
CA LYS A 217 -19.88 -6.81 18.90
C LYS A 217 -21.09 -7.69 19.19
N ASN A 218 -21.95 -7.90 18.20
CA ASN A 218 -23.23 -8.58 18.40
C ASN A 218 -23.09 -10.11 18.36
N GLU A 219 -22.06 -10.65 17.67
CA GLU A 219 -21.81 -12.09 17.66
C GLU A 219 -21.16 -12.57 18.96
N VAL A 220 -20.18 -11.83 19.49
CA VAL A 220 -19.51 -12.23 20.76
C VAL A 220 -20.49 -12.25 21.92
N LYS A 221 -21.47 -11.32 21.99
CA LYS A 221 -22.52 -11.34 23.00
C LYS A 221 -23.49 -12.54 22.90
N ARG A 222 -23.52 -13.22 21.75
CA ARG A 222 -24.38 -14.38 21.51
C ARG A 222 -23.77 -15.68 22.00
N TYR A 223 -22.44 -15.71 22.22
CA TYR A 223 -21.72 -16.89 22.72
C TYR A 223 -21.46 -16.84 24.23
N ASP A 224 -21.68 -15.69 24.87
CA ASP A 224 -21.52 -15.51 26.32
C ASP A 224 -22.85 -15.60 27.10
N ASN A 225 -23.97 -15.90 26.43
CA ASN A 225 -25.28 -16.27 26.99
C ASN A 225 -25.65 -17.70 26.61
#